data_27056db5265ba0763f46684fe5d58c7b
#
_entry.id   27056db5265ba0763f46684fe5d58c7b
#
_cell.length_a   1.000
_cell.length_b   1.000
_cell.length_c   1.000
_cell.angle_alpha   90.00
_cell.angle_beta   90.00
_cell.angle_gamma   90.00
#
_symmetry.space_group_name_H-M   'P 1'
#
loop_
_entity.id
_entity.type
_entity.pdbx_description
1 polymer ?
#
loop_
_entity_poly.entity_id
_entity_poly.type
_entity_poly.pdbx_seq_one_letter_code
_entity_poly.pdbx_strand_id
1 'polypeptide(L)'
;LGFLFEAYSQKRRRLGPMAVIHPIRAAALYCRAENRVGAVDLLTALFHDVLEDIHPGKFENGVWKEMESSLFRILKRLGPRNEQRLTENLLNLTKLEDESYYEYIGRLLDHCEETTDLVQIKLADRLDNTLDMRIDLRDPLEGIDFFQVIFQILFVPNYRSKSDEPHPTTSTVLNGARRLHQLFKNAVLLSLVWRKVDRRSGRSFRSLFDAVATASLREAQRTLLHLIRQI
;
A
#
# COMPACT_ATOMS: atom_id res chain seq x y z
N LEU A 1 -14.87 7.30 -10.82
CA LEU A 1 -13.70 6.81 -11.58
C LEU A 1 -13.18 7.85 -12.55
N GLY A 2 -14.03 8.55 -13.34
CA GLY A 2 -13.58 9.57 -14.30
C GLY A 2 -12.63 10.59 -13.71
N PHE A 3 -12.96 11.16 -12.54
CA PHE A 3 -12.06 12.05 -11.80
C PHE A 3 -10.68 11.42 -11.54
N LEU A 4 -10.61 10.17 -11.06
CA LEU A 4 -9.33 9.51 -10.78
C LEU A 4 -8.52 9.28 -12.05
N PHE A 5 -9.13 8.86 -13.14
CA PHE A 5 -8.43 8.68 -14.40
C PHE A 5 -7.83 10.00 -14.91
N GLU A 6 -8.56 11.09 -14.81
CA GLU A 6 -8.06 12.42 -15.19
C GLU A 6 -6.94 12.87 -14.25
N ALA A 7 -7.15 12.77 -12.94
CA ALA A 7 -6.21 13.20 -11.92
C ALA A 7 -4.86 12.44 -12.00
N TYR A 8 -4.89 11.18 -12.40
CA TYR A 8 -3.70 10.34 -12.54
C TYR A 8 -3.23 10.14 -13.98
N SER A 9 -3.82 10.83 -14.97
CA SER A 9 -3.55 10.64 -16.41
C SER A 9 -2.07 10.77 -16.77
N GLN A 10 -1.38 11.73 -16.16
CA GLN A 10 0.03 12.02 -16.38
C GLN A 10 0.98 11.28 -15.42
N LYS A 11 0.45 10.56 -14.43
CA LYS A 11 1.26 9.90 -13.41
C LYS A 11 1.43 8.42 -13.71
N ARG A 12 2.69 7.97 -13.75
CA ARG A 12 3.03 6.54 -13.83
C ARG A 12 3.72 6.08 -12.55
N ARG A 13 3.43 4.86 -12.13
CA ARG A 13 4.22 4.20 -11.10
C ARG A 13 5.62 3.90 -11.65
N ARG A 14 6.62 3.87 -10.78
CA ARG A 14 8.03 3.64 -11.19
C ARG A 14 8.25 2.28 -11.83
N LEU A 15 7.44 1.30 -11.47
CA LEU A 15 7.59 -0.10 -11.81
C LEU A 15 6.28 -0.67 -12.36
N GLY A 16 5.63 -0.01 -13.26
CA GLY A 16 4.44 -0.65 -13.75
C GLY A 16 3.39 0.24 -14.37
N PRO A 17 2.13 -0.15 -14.22
CA PRO A 17 1.02 0.45 -14.92
C PRO A 17 0.76 1.90 -14.49
N MET A 18 -0.27 2.49 -15.09
CA MET A 18 -0.75 3.84 -14.72
C MET A 18 -1.00 3.95 -13.21
N ALA A 19 -0.64 5.08 -12.63
CA ALA A 19 -0.73 5.29 -11.18
C ALA A 19 -2.16 5.12 -10.63
N VAL A 20 -3.17 5.42 -11.45
CA VAL A 20 -4.60 5.25 -11.10
C VAL A 20 -4.98 3.81 -10.71
N ILE A 21 -4.22 2.81 -11.13
CA ILE A 21 -4.52 1.41 -10.81
C ILE A 21 -4.31 1.13 -9.33
N HIS A 22 -3.39 1.82 -8.65
CA HIS A 22 -3.15 1.64 -7.22
C HIS A 22 -4.40 1.91 -6.37
N PRO A 23 -5.00 3.10 -6.37
CA PRO A 23 -6.18 3.35 -5.56
C PRO A 23 -7.36 2.42 -5.93
N ILE A 24 -7.49 2.01 -7.19
CA ILE A 24 -8.51 1.05 -7.59
C ILE A 24 -8.26 -0.33 -6.98
N ARG A 25 -7.00 -0.82 -7.01
CA ARG A 25 -6.64 -2.12 -6.42
C ARG A 25 -6.76 -2.09 -4.89
N ALA A 26 -6.30 -1.03 -4.24
CA ALA A 26 -6.43 -0.86 -2.79
C ALA A 26 -7.91 -0.88 -2.37
N ALA A 27 -8.77 -0.14 -3.08
CA ALA A 27 -10.22 -0.17 -2.84
C ALA A 27 -10.82 -1.57 -3.09
N ALA A 28 -10.39 -2.29 -4.13
CA ALA A 28 -10.85 -3.64 -4.41
C ALA A 28 -10.43 -4.64 -3.32
N LEU A 29 -9.21 -4.52 -2.79
CA LEU A 29 -8.72 -5.34 -1.67
C LEU A 29 -9.52 -5.08 -0.39
N TYR A 30 -9.80 -3.81 -0.10
CA TYR A 30 -10.66 -3.42 1.01
C TYR A 30 -12.07 -4.00 0.86
N CYS A 31 -12.73 -3.78 -0.28
CA CYS A 31 -14.07 -4.30 -0.55
C CYS A 31 -14.14 -5.84 -0.52
N ARG A 32 -13.08 -6.53 -0.92
CA ARG A 32 -13.03 -8.00 -0.86
C ARG A 32 -12.92 -8.53 0.56
N ALA A 33 -12.28 -7.78 1.44
CA ALA A 33 -12.16 -8.16 2.86
C ALA A 33 -13.45 -7.89 3.62
N GLU A 34 -14.21 -6.87 3.25
CA GLU A 34 -15.43 -6.45 3.94
C GLU A 34 -16.69 -7.11 3.37
N ASN A 35 -17.60 -7.49 4.28
CA ASN A 35 -18.90 -8.04 3.88
C ASN A 35 -19.89 -6.97 3.40
N ARG A 36 -19.74 -5.75 3.92
CA ARG A 36 -20.62 -4.61 3.58
C ARG A 36 -19.78 -3.34 3.54
N VAL A 37 -19.75 -2.68 2.40
CA VAL A 37 -19.01 -1.44 2.17
C VAL A 37 -19.99 -0.31 1.91
N GLY A 38 -19.92 0.74 2.71
CA GLY A 38 -20.68 1.97 2.52
C GLY A 38 -20.11 2.80 1.37
N ALA A 39 -20.95 3.67 0.80
CA ALA A 39 -20.50 4.55 -0.29
C ALA A 39 -19.35 5.50 0.14
N VAL A 40 -19.40 6.01 1.38
CA VAL A 40 -18.34 6.86 1.93
C VAL A 40 -17.04 6.08 2.09
N ASP A 41 -17.10 4.86 2.59
CA ASP A 41 -15.92 4.03 2.85
C ASP A 41 -15.26 3.59 1.54
N LEU A 42 -16.06 3.26 0.51
CA LEU A 42 -15.57 3.00 -0.84
C LEU A 42 -14.88 4.23 -1.45
N LEU A 43 -15.48 5.41 -1.31
CA LEU A 43 -14.88 6.64 -1.82
C LEU A 43 -13.62 7.02 -1.03
N THR A 44 -13.60 6.79 0.28
CA THR A 44 -12.40 6.95 1.10
C THR A 44 -11.27 6.06 0.58
N ALA A 45 -11.55 4.78 0.32
CA ALA A 45 -10.57 3.84 -0.22
C ALA A 45 -10.08 4.22 -1.63
N LEU A 46 -10.97 4.73 -2.49
CA LEU A 46 -10.62 5.19 -3.84
C LEU A 46 -9.82 6.49 -3.85
N PHE A 47 -10.01 7.36 -2.87
CA PHE A 47 -9.40 8.70 -2.83
C PHE A 47 -8.30 8.83 -1.77
N HIS A 48 -7.88 7.74 -1.13
CA HIS A 48 -6.99 7.76 0.03
C HIS A 48 -5.67 8.52 -0.20
N ASP A 49 -5.11 8.49 -1.41
CA ASP A 49 -3.86 9.18 -1.78
C ASP A 49 -4.09 10.51 -2.52
N VAL A 50 -5.34 10.91 -2.79
CA VAL A 50 -5.61 12.08 -3.64
C VAL A 50 -5.01 13.36 -3.06
N LEU A 51 -5.09 13.56 -1.75
CA LEU A 51 -4.56 14.76 -1.09
C LEU A 51 -3.02 14.78 -1.06
N GLU A 52 -2.36 13.61 -1.05
CA GLU A 52 -0.90 13.51 -1.11
C GLU A 52 -0.37 13.61 -2.55
N ASP A 53 -1.12 13.07 -3.49
CA ASP A 53 -0.65 12.84 -4.86
C ASP A 53 -1.01 13.95 -5.85
N ILE A 54 -2.16 14.60 -5.64
CA ILE A 54 -2.74 15.53 -6.61
C ILE A 54 -2.57 16.97 -6.13
N HIS A 55 -1.77 17.72 -6.89
CA HIS A 55 -1.50 19.12 -6.59
C HIS A 55 -2.03 20.00 -7.73
N PRO A 56 -2.83 21.04 -7.42
CA PRO A 56 -3.42 21.93 -8.42
C PRO A 56 -2.40 22.50 -9.42
N GLY A 57 -1.23 22.91 -8.93
CA GLY A 57 -0.17 23.50 -9.74
C GLY A 57 0.48 22.58 -10.79
N LYS A 58 0.13 21.31 -10.83
CA LYS A 58 0.60 20.35 -11.85
C LYS A 58 -0.31 20.27 -13.07
N PHE A 59 -1.44 20.95 -13.06
CA PHE A 59 -2.43 20.93 -14.13
C PHE A 59 -2.59 22.30 -14.75
N GLU A 60 -2.96 22.34 -16.04
CA GLU A 60 -3.42 23.55 -16.68
C GLU A 60 -4.69 24.06 -16.00
N ASN A 61 -4.82 25.38 -15.87
CA ASN A 61 -5.93 26.00 -15.12
C ASN A 61 -7.33 25.53 -15.56
N GLY A 62 -7.52 25.28 -16.86
CA GLY A 62 -8.79 24.77 -17.38
C GLY A 62 -9.08 23.33 -16.92
N VAL A 63 -8.09 22.46 -17.03
CA VAL A 63 -8.17 21.05 -16.63
C VAL A 63 -8.46 20.92 -15.14
N TRP A 64 -7.73 21.70 -14.31
CA TRP A 64 -7.96 21.68 -12.86
C TRP A 64 -9.39 22.07 -12.50
N LYS A 65 -9.92 23.15 -13.08
CA LYS A 65 -11.31 23.60 -12.82
C LYS A 65 -12.36 22.56 -13.18
N GLU A 66 -12.17 21.83 -14.26
CA GLU A 66 -13.07 20.74 -14.67
C GLU A 66 -13.01 19.56 -13.69
N MET A 67 -11.80 19.18 -13.28
CA MET A 67 -11.58 18.13 -12.28
C MET A 67 -12.19 18.50 -10.93
N GLU A 68 -11.93 19.70 -10.45
CA GLU A 68 -12.48 20.24 -9.20
C GLU A 68 -14.02 20.26 -9.24
N SER A 69 -14.60 20.73 -10.34
CA SER A 69 -16.05 20.74 -10.55
C SER A 69 -16.63 19.31 -10.57
N SER A 70 -15.89 18.36 -11.13
CA SER A 70 -16.29 16.94 -11.13
C SER A 70 -16.27 16.35 -9.73
N LEU A 71 -15.23 16.67 -8.92
CA LEU A 71 -15.13 16.25 -7.52
C LEU A 71 -16.27 16.84 -6.70
N PHE A 72 -16.52 18.15 -6.80
CA PHE A 72 -17.64 18.80 -6.09
C PHE A 72 -19.00 18.20 -6.44
N ARG A 73 -19.23 17.79 -7.69
CA ARG A 73 -20.47 17.08 -8.07
C ARG A 73 -20.62 15.75 -7.37
N ILE A 74 -19.52 15.01 -7.16
CA ILE A 74 -19.54 13.76 -6.42
C ILE A 74 -19.88 14.03 -4.95
N LEU A 75 -19.20 15.00 -4.32
CA LEU A 75 -19.39 15.37 -2.93
C LEU A 75 -20.83 15.82 -2.65
N LYS A 76 -21.38 16.70 -3.46
CA LYS A 76 -22.79 17.15 -3.33
C LYS A 76 -23.82 16.03 -3.37
N ARG A 77 -23.56 14.95 -4.13
CA ARG A 77 -24.46 13.78 -4.18
C ARG A 77 -24.46 12.95 -2.90
N LEU A 78 -23.42 13.07 -2.09
CA LEU A 78 -23.33 12.36 -0.82
C LEU A 78 -24.18 13.00 0.27
N GLY A 79 -24.48 14.29 0.14
CA GLY A 79 -25.09 15.12 1.18
C GLY A 79 -24.09 15.56 2.26
N PRO A 80 -24.41 16.64 3.01
CA PRO A 80 -23.43 17.35 3.85
C PRO A 80 -22.73 16.47 4.91
N ARG A 81 -23.48 15.59 5.56
CA ARG A 81 -22.94 14.70 6.60
C ARG A 81 -21.92 13.70 6.05
N ASN A 82 -22.21 13.12 4.88
CA ASN A 82 -21.32 12.15 4.26
C ASN A 82 -20.11 12.83 3.61
N GLU A 83 -20.29 14.06 3.09
CA GLU A 83 -19.22 14.90 2.58
C GLU A 83 -18.22 15.23 3.68
N GLN A 84 -18.70 15.66 4.85
CA GLN A 84 -17.86 15.94 6.01
C GLN A 84 -17.10 14.67 6.43
N ARG A 85 -17.80 13.54 6.61
CA ARG A 85 -17.16 12.26 6.98
C ARG A 85 -16.09 11.83 5.96
N LEU A 86 -16.35 11.96 4.65
CA LEU A 86 -15.36 11.65 3.63
C LEU A 86 -14.13 12.53 3.74
N THR A 87 -14.32 13.85 3.94
CA THR A 87 -13.24 14.81 4.09
C THR A 87 -12.38 14.50 5.32
N GLU A 88 -13.00 14.26 6.45
CA GLU A 88 -12.31 13.87 7.69
C GLU A 88 -11.52 12.56 7.52
N ASN A 89 -12.11 11.56 6.88
CA ASN A 89 -11.44 10.29 6.59
C ASN A 89 -10.19 10.49 5.70
N LEU A 90 -10.29 11.31 4.66
CA LEU A 90 -9.16 11.58 3.76
C LEU A 90 -8.04 12.35 4.48
N LEU A 91 -8.38 13.34 5.30
CA LEU A 91 -7.40 14.08 6.12
C LEU A 91 -6.68 13.13 7.10
N ASN A 92 -7.41 12.21 7.73
CA ASN A 92 -6.81 11.23 8.63
C ASN A 92 -5.90 10.23 7.92
N LEU A 93 -6.18 9.89 6.66
CA LEU A 93 -5.35 9.01 5.83
C LEU A 93 -4.15 9.72 5.22
N THR A 94 -4.13 11.04 5.19
CA THR A 94 -3.04 11.86 4.63
C THR A 94 -1.96 12.09 5.68
N LYS A 95 -0.70 11.80 5.32
CA LYS A 95 0.46 12.12 6.16
C LYS A 95 0.79 13.60 6.05
N LEU A 96 0.94 14.31 7.17
CA LEU A 96 1.36 15.71 7.20
C LEU A 96 2.86 15.85 6.86
N GLU A 97 3.28 17.03 6.37
CA GLU A 97 4.66 17.26 5.91
C GLU A 97 5.69 17.05 7.01
N ASP A 98 5.42 17.58 8.21
CA ASP A 98 6.35 17.51 9.36
C ASP A 98 6.15 16.27 10.23
N GLU A 99 5.27 15.36 9.84
CA GLU A 99 4.92 14.17 10.59
C GLU A 99 5.80 12.99 10.19
N SER A 100 6.41 12.29 11.16
CA SER A 100 7.05 11.01 10.90
C SER A 100 6.01 9.93 10.56
N TYR A 101 6.44 8.85 9.91
CA TYR A 101 5.51 7.75 9.60
C TYR A 101 4.93 7.11 10.88
N TYR A 102 5.70 7.09 11.95
CA TYR A 102 5.26 6.55 13.24
C TYR A 102 4.16 7.40 13.87
N GLU A 103 4.35 8.73 13.90
CA GLU A 103 3.35 9.70 14.40
C GLU A 103 2.08 9.65 13.56
N TYR A 104 2.21 9.59 12.23
CA TYR A 104 1.09 9.43 11.33
C TYR A 104 0.23 8.20 11.66
N ILE A 105 0.86 7.03 11.80
CA ILE A 105 0.13 5.81 12.14
C ILE A 105 -0.45 5.90 13.56
N GLY A 106 0.26 6.51 14.50
CA GLY A 106 -0.26 6.79 15.84
C GLY A 106 -1.55 7.59 15.79
N ARG A 107 -1.56 8.72 15.08
CA ARG A 107 -2.73 9.59 14.89
C ARG A 107 -3.87 8.85 14.18
N LEU A 108 -3.58 8.10 13.12
CA LEU A 108 -4.58 7.28 12.44
C LEU A 108 -5.24 6.29 13.41
N LEU A 109 -4.47 5.65 14.28
CA LEU A 109 -4.97 4.68 15.25
C LEU A 109 -5.75 5.33 16.41
N ASP A 110 -5.46 6.58 16.77
CA ASP A 110 -6.23 7.30 17.79
C ASP A 110 -7.67 7.57 17.33
N HIS A 111 -7.89 7.73 16.03
CA HIS A 111 -9.22 7.87 15.44
C HIS A 111 -9.95 6.54 15.17
N CYS A 112 -9.29 5.39 15.39
CA CYS A 112 -9.87 4.07 15.10
C CYS A 112 -10.95 3.61 16.07
N GLU A 113 -11.04 4.19 17.23
CA GLU A 113 -12.14 3.89 18.17
C GLU A 113 -13.50 4.26 17.54
N GLU A 114 -13.50 5.24 16.64
CA GLU A 114 -14.70 5.73 15.94
C GLU A 114 -14.86 5.13 14.54
N THR A 115 -13.75 4.75 13.85
CA THR A 115 -13.75 4.31 12.45
C THR A 115 -12.70 3.25 12.17
N THR A 116 -12.99 1.98 12.48
CA THR A 116 -12.09 0.83 12.19
C THR A 116 -11.77 0.69 10.69
N ASP A 117 -12.66 1.20 9.83
CA ASP A 117 -12.50 1.15 8.35
C ASP A 117 -11.24 1.84 7.84
N LEU A 118 -10.80 2.94 8.48
CA LEU A 118 -9.59 3.66 8.04
C LEU A 118 -8.32 2.81 8.14
N VAL A 119 -8.20 2.00 9.21
CA VAL A 119 -7.06 1.08 9.34
C VAL A 119 -7.11 -0.01 8.30
N GLN A 120 -8.29 -0.53 7.99
CA GLN A 120 -8.46 -1.55 6.97
C GLN A 120 -8.14 -1.01 5.59
N ILE A 121 -8.54 0.23 5.27
CA ILE A 121 -8.15 0.93 4.05
C ILE A 121 -6.63 1.10 4.00
N LYS A 122 -5.99 1.48 5.11
CA LYS A 122 -4.53 1.60 5.17
C LYS A 122 -3.82 0.26 5.05
N LEU A 123 -4.36 -0.82 5.60
CA LEU A 123 -3.84 -2.17 5.39
C LEU A 123 -3.96 -2.60 3.92
N ALA A 124 -5.08 -2.29 3.26
CA ALA A 124 -5.28 -2.58 1.83
C ALA A 124 -4.31 -1.80 0.94
N ASP A 125 -4.10 -0.50 1.22
CA ASP A 125 -3.06 0.32 0.57
C ASP A 125 -1.67 -0.32 0.73
N ARG A 126 -1.29 -0.69 1.96
CA ARG A 126 0.02 -1.30 2.23
C ARG A 126 0.17 -2.66 1.57
N LEU A 127 -0.89 -3.45 1.50
CA LEU A 127 -0.90 -4.73 0.79
C LEU A 127 -0.63 -4.52 -0.70
N ASP A 128 -1.35 -3.61 -1.36
CA ASP A 128 -1.14 -3.30 -2.77
C ASP A 128 0.28 -2.82 -3.06
N ASN A 129 0.78 -1.90 -2.23
CA ASN A 129 2.17 -1.42 -2.33
C ASN A 129 3.21 -2.54 -2.16
N THR A 130 2.93 -3.53 -1.30
CA THR A 130 3.83 -4.67 -1.08
C THR A 130 3.78 -5.64 -2.26
N LEU A 131 2.61 -5.89 -2.81
CA LEU A 131 2.43 -6.73 -4.00
C LEU A 131 3.08 -6.11 -5.24
N ASP A 132 3.09 -4.79 -5.35
CA ASP A 132 3.73 -4.05 -6.45
C ASP A 132 5.27 -4.10 -6.39
N MET A 133 5.86 -4.47 -5.26
CA MET A 133 7.32 -4.70 -5.18
C MET A 133 7.76 -5.96 -5.92
N ARG A 134 6.83 -6.82 -6.30
CA ARG A 134 7.11 -8.01 -7.11
C ARG A 134 7.37 -7.60 -8.55
N ILE A 135 8.59 -7.81 -9.00
CA ILE A 135 9.01 -7.48 -10.36
C ILE A 135 9.11 -8.73 -11.21
N ASP A 136 9.42 -9.86 -10.57
CA ASP A 136 9.63 -11.11 -11.27
C ASP A 136 8.33 -11.89 -11.38
N LEU A 137 8.04 -12.37 -12.60
CA LEU A 137 6.92 -13.28 -12.86
C LEU A 137 7.15 -14.65 -12.19
N ARG A 138 8.42 -14.99 -11.90
CA ARG A 138 8.78 -16.18 -11.14
C ARG A 138 8.99 -15.84 -9.67
N ASP A 139 8.37 -16.59 -8.79
CA ASP A 139 8.66 -16.51 -7.37
C ASP A 139 10.02 -17.15 -7.07
N PRO A 140 11.06 -16.40 -6.69
CA PRO A 140 12.38 -16.96 -6.38
C PRO A 140 12.36 -17.91 -5.17
N LEU A 141 11.23 -17.94 -4.43
CA LEU A 141 11.00 -18.87 -3.31
C LEU A 141 10.17 -20.09 -3.71
N GLU A 142 9.70 -20.17 -4.96
CA GLU A 142 8.92 -21.31 -5.42
C GLU A 142 9.78 -22.59 -5.39
N GLY A 143 9.34 -23.59 -4.66
CA GLY A 143 10.05 -24.85 -4.49
C GLY A 143 11.32 -24.77 -3.65
N ILE A 144 11.61 -23.65 -2.98
CA ILE A 144 12.78 -23.46 -2.13
C ILE A 144 12.39 -23.44 -0.65
N ASP A 145 13.02 -24.30 0.14
CA ASP A 145 13.06 -24.11 1.59
C ASP A 145 14.01 -22.95 1.90
N PHE A 146 13.44 -21.78 2.20
CA PHE A 146 14.19 -20.56 2.48
C PHE A 146 15.23 -20.75 3.58
N PHE A 147 14.87 -21.40 4.68
CA PHE A 147 15.79 -21.61 5.80
C PHE A 147 16.94 -22.55 5.41
N GLN A 148 16.64 -23.64 4.70
CA GLN A 148 17.66 -24.55 4.22
C GLN A 148 18.67 -23.84 3.31
N VAL A 149 18.22 -23.03 2.38
CA VAL A 149 19.09 -22.25 1.47
C VAL A 149 19.94 -21.25 2.24
N ILE A 150 19.36 -20.49 3.18
CA ILE A 150 20.11 -19.53 4.00
C ILE A 150 21.17 -20.24 4.86
N PHE A 151 20.81 -21.37 5.49
CA PHE A 151 21.78 -22.14 6.27
C PHE A 151 22.92 -22.66 5.40
N GLN A 152 22.63 -23.14 4.20
CA GLN A 152 23.66 -23.59 3.28
C GLN A 152 24.58 -22.44 2.85
N ILE A 153 24.04 -21.27 2.50
CA ILE A 153 24.85 -20.09 2.13
C ILE A 153 25.74 -19.64 3.28
N LEU A 154 25.22 -19.61 4.51
CA LEU A 154 25.93 -19.08 5.69
C LEU A 154 26.97 -20.06 6.27
N PHE A 155 26.73 -21.36 6.19
CA PHE A 155 27.51 -22.37 6.94
C PHE A 155 28.21 -23.42 6.08
N VAL A 156 27.90 -23.51 4.78
CA VAL A 156 28.59 -24.44 3.88
C VAL A 156 29.62 -23.67 3.05
N PRO A 157 30.92 -23.87 3.27
CA PRO A 157 31.97 -23.20 2.49
C PRO A 157 31.78 -23.47 0.98
N ASN A 158 31.87 -22.44 0.17
CA ASN A 158 31.75 -22.51 -1.30
C ASN A 158 30.40 -23.04 -1.81
N TYR A 159 29.33 -22.92 -1.02
CA TYR A 159 27.99 -23.27 -1.52
C TYR A 159 27.60 -22.36 -2.69
N ARG A 160 27.42 -22.95 -3.86
CA ARG A 160 26.83 -22.30 -5.03
C ARG A 160 25.43 -22.84 -5.24
N SER A 161 24.44 -21.95 -5.22
CA SER A 161 23.07 -22.31 -5.55
C SER A 161 23.00 -22.77 -7.00
N LYS A 162 22.26 -23.83 -7.31
CA LYS A 162 22.05 -24.32 -8.70
C LYS A 162 21.29 -23.33 -9.60
N SER A 163 20.84 -22.20 -9.07
CA SER A 163 20.12 -21.15 -9.81
C SER A 163 21.02 -20.00 -10.25
N ASP A 164 22.24 -20.29 -10.70
CA ASP A 164 23.25 -19.32 -11.16
C ASP A 164 22.98 -18.73 -12.56
N GLU A 165 21.75 -18.82 -13.08
CA GLU A 165 21.41 -18.01 -14.25
C GLU A 165 21.24 -16.54 -13.81
N PRO A 166 22.01 -15.61 -14.41
CA PRO A 166 21.87 -14.19 -14.12
C PRO A 166 20.45 -13.74 -14.51
N HIS A 167 19.63 -13.45 -13.51
CA HIS A 167 18.34 -12.82 -13.78
C HIS A 167 18.57 -11.47 -14.46
N PRO A 168 17.87 -11.14 -15.53
CA PRO A 168 18.01 -9.86 -16.18
C PRO A 168 17.70 -8.76 -15.18
N THR A 169 18.73 -8.05 -14.74
CA THR A 169 18.59 -6.84 -13.93
C THR A 169 18.03 -5.75 -14.82
N THR A 170 16.71 -5.64 -14.87
CA THR A 170 16.09 -4.50 -15.51
C THR A 170 16.29 -3.27 -14.63
N SER A 171 16.65 -2.14 -15.24
CA SER A 171 16.82 -0.84 -14.58
C SER A 171 15.56 -0.33 -13.83
N THR A 172 14.45 -1.05 -13.96
CA THR A 172 13.15 -0.79 -13.35
C THR A 172 12.99 -1.40 -11.96
N VAL A 173 13.94 -2.23 -11.49
CA VAL A 173 13.86 -2.87 -10.17
C VAL A 173 14.00 -1.84 -9.05
N LEU A 174 13.08 -1.87 -8.07
CA LEU A 174 13.26 -1.12 -6.82
C LEU A 174 14.55 -1.57 -6.15
N ASN A 175 15.45 -0.63 -5.87
CA ASN A 175 16.68 -0.95 -5.15
C ASN A 175 16.37 -1.46 -3.73
N GLY A 176 17.31 -2.21 -3.15
CA GLY A 176 17.13 -2.86 -1.85
C GLY A 176 16.75 -1.86 -0.75
N ALA A 177 17.31 -0.65 -0.75
CA ALA A 177 16.99 0.38 0.25
C ALA A 177 15.51 0.79 0.22
N ARG A 178 14.92 0.93 -0.97
CA ARG A 178 13.50 1.27 -1.09
C ARG A 178 12.59 0.13 -0.68
N ARG A 179 12.96 -1.11 -1.02
CA ARG A 179 12.24 -2.30 -0.56
C ARG A 179 12.24 -2.38 0.97
N LEU A 180 13.40 -2.25 1.58
CA LEU A 180 13.55 -2.22 3.04
C LEU A 180 12.75 -1.10 3.69
N HIS A 181 12.74 0.11 3.11
CA HIS A 181 11.93 1.22 3.61
C HIS A 181 10.42 0.91 3.56
N GLN A 182 9.93 0.27 2.49
CA GLN A 182 8.53 -0.14 2.41
C GLN A 182 8.20 -1.24 3.44
N LEU A 183 9.09 -2.20 3.63
CA LEU A 183 8.94 -3.26 4.63
C LEU A 183 8.98 -2.70 6.06
N PHE A 184 9.83 -1.70 6.31
CA PHE A 184 9.86 -0.99 7.58
C PHE A 184 8.53 -0.29 7.89
N LYS A 185 7.93 0.41 6.91
CA LYS A 185 6.59 0.99 7.06
C LYS A 185 5.54 -0.06 7.41
N ASN A 186 5.59 -1.24 6.78
CA ASN A 186 4.68 -2.33 7.11
C ASN A 186 4.91 -2.82 8.54
N ALA A 187 6.16 -2.99 8.95
CA ALA A 187 6.50 -3.42 10.32
C ALA A 187 5.99 -2.43 11.37
N VAL A 188 6.14 -1.12 11.14
CA VAL A 188 5.62 -0.07 12.01
C VAL A 188 4.09 -0.17 12.10
N LEU A 189 3.41 -0.19 10.95
CA LEU A 189 1.94 -0.31 10.91
C LEU A 189 1.46 -1.54 11.66
N LEU A 190 1.98 -2.72 11.32
CA LEU A 190 1.55 -3.99 11.93
C LEU A 190 1.82 -4.02 13.44
N SER A 191 2.96 -3.49 13.90
CA SER A 191 3.31 -3.43 15.32
C SER A 191 2.38 -2.53 16.11
N LEU A 192 2.08 -1.34 15.59
CA LEU A 192 1.20 -0.38 16.26
C LEU A 192 -0.25 -0.86 16.25
N VAL A 193 -0.71 -1.38 15.12
CA VAL A 193 -2.05 -1.96 14.97
C VAL A 193 -2.24 -3.13 15.95
N TRP A 194 -1.27 -4.05 16.04
CA TRP A 194 -1.33 -5.17 16.97
C TRP A 194 -1.45 -4.75 18.43
N ARG A 195 -0.87 -3.63 18.79
CA ARG A 195 -0.91 -3.11 20.17
C ARG A 195 -2.21 -2.40 20.53
N LYS A 196 -2.79 -1.67 19.56
CA LYS A 196 -3.96 -0.81 19.81
C LYS A 196 -5.30 -1.44 19.47
N VAL A 197 -5.35 -2.26 18.43
CA VAL A 197 -6.60 -2.83 17.96
C VAL A 197 -6.99 -4.01 18.83
N ASP A 198 -8.15 -3.96 19.44
CA ASP A 198 -8.68 -5.03 20.28
C ASP A 198 -8.72 -6.35 19.50
N ARG A 199 -8.38 -7.44 20.17
CA ARG A 199 -8.47 -8.81 19.63
C ARG A 199 -9.90 -9.22 19.20
N ARG A 200 -10.89 -8.40 19.53
CA ARG A 200 -12.30 -8.53 19.09
C ARG A 200 -12.56 -7.97 17.70
N SER A 201 -11.57 -7.33 17.06
CA SER A 201 -11.67 -6.82 15.69
C SER A 201 -12.12 -7.90 14.74
N GLY A 202 -13.04 -7.55 13.84
CA GLY A 202 -13.74 -8.49 12.97
C GLY A 202 -12.83 -9.33 12.06
N ARG A 203 -13.40 -10.37 11.45
CA ARG A 203 -12.71 -11.28 10.53
C ARG A 203 -12.04 -10.54 9.37
N SER A 204 -12.67 -9.49 8.84
CA SER A 204 -12.18 -8.65 7.75
C SER A 204 -10.85 -8.00 8.08
N PHE A 205 -10.76 -7.39 9.24
CA PHE A 205 -9.54 -6.77 9.74
C PHE A 205 -8.39 -7.79 9.84
N ARG A 206 -8.64 -8.96 10.42
CA ARG A 206 -7.62 -10.02 10.54
C ARG A 206 -7.15 -10.49 9.17
N SER A 207 -8.06 -10.66 8.22
CA SER A 207 -7.73 -11.10 6.86
C SER A 207 -6.75 -10.15 6.18
N LEU A 208 -6.98 -8.83 6.27
CA LEU A 208 -6.07 -7.83 5.72
C LEU A 208 -4.75 -7.76 6.48
N PHE A 209 -4.80 -7.81 7.81
CA PHE A 209 -3.59 -7.82 8.65
C PHE A 209 -2.69 -9.01 8.30
N ASP A 210 -3.23 -10.21 8.27
CA ASP A 210 -2.49 -11.44 7.96
C ASP A 210 -1.97 -11.43 6.52
N ALA A 211 -2.72 -10.87 5.57
CA ALA A 211 -2.29 -10.72 4.20
C ALA A 211 -1.09 -9.76 4.08
N VAL A 212 -1.12 -8.61 4.75
CA VAL A 212 0.02 -7.66 4.77
C VAL A 212 1.23 -8.30 5.45
N ALA A 213 1.04 -8.97 6.58
CA ALA A 213 2.12 -9.65 7.31
C ALA A 213 2.77 -10.74 6.45
N THR A 214 1.98 -11.60 5.82
CA THR A 214 2.47 -12.67 4.93
C THR A 214 3.19 -12.12 3.70
N ALA A 215 2.61 -11.12 3.03
CA ALA A 215 3.23 -10.49 1.87
C ALA A 215 4.56 -9.80 2.23
N SER A 216 4.60 -9.13 3.39
CA SER A 216 5.80 -8.46 3.89
C SER A 216 6.90 -9.46 4.23
N LEU A 217 6.56 -10.57 4.88
CA LEU A 217 7.52 -11.63 5.19
C LEU A 217 8.14 -12.23 3.92
N ARG A 218 7.30 -12.58 2.94
CA ARG A 218 7.79 -13.11 1.65
C ARG A 218 8.68 -12.14 0.91
N GLU A 219 8.33 -10.85 0.91
CA GLU A 219 9.16 -9.83 0.25
C GLU A 219 10.47 -9.58 1.02
N ALA A 220 10.46 -9.66 2.36
CA ALA A 220 11.68 -9.60 3.16
C ALA A 220 12.62 -10.78 2.84
N GLN A 221 12.09 -11.99 2.73
CA GLN A 221 12.86 -13.17 2.33
C GLN A 221 13.49 -13.02 0.94
N ARG A 222 12.73 -12.53 -0.05
CA ARG A 222 13.25 -12.25 -1.39
C ARG A 222 14.35 -11.20 -1.38
N THR A 223 14.14 -10.11 -0.65
CA THR A 223 15.12 -9.04 -0.52
C THR A 223 16.42 -9.56 0.13
N LEU A 224 16.31 -10.38 1.16
CA LEU A 224 17.45 -10.99 1.83
C LEU A 224 18.22 -11.92 0.87
N LEU A 225 17.53 -12.81 0.17
CA LEU A 225 18.16 -13.70 -0.82
C LEU A 225 18.87 -12.90 -1.92
N HIS A 226 18.26 -11.82 -2.39
CA HIS A 226 18.87 -10.95 -3.39
C HIS A 226 20.16 -10.29 -2.87
N LEU A 227 20.14 -9.79 -1.64
CA LEU A 227 21.33 -9.18 -1.01
C LEU A 227 22.46 -10.19 -0.81
N ILE A 228 22.15 -11.39 -0.33
CA ILE A 228 23.15 -12.45 -0.10
C ILE A 228 23.79 -12.91 -1.42
N ARG A 229 23.05 -12.95 -2.51
CA ARG A 229 23.60 -13.34 -3.82
C ARG A 229 24.49 -12.26 -4.47
N GLN A 230 24.48 -11.04 -3.96
CA GLN A 230 25.33 -9.94 -4.45
C GLN A 230 26.65 -9.80 -3.69
N ILE A 231 26.80 -10.52 -2.58
CA ILE A 231 28.05 -10.66 -1.82
C ILE A 231 28.84 -11.85 -2.35
#